data_902de6b1dada4d6c917eb6ffdb1918a2
#
_entry.id   902de6b1dada4d6c917eb6ffdb1918a2
#
_cell.length_a   1.000
_cell.length_b   1.000
_cell.length_c   1.000
_cell.angle_alpha   90.00
_cell.angle_beta   90.00
_cell.angle_gamma   90.00
#
_symmetry.space_group_name_H-M   'P 1'
#
loop_
_entity.id
_entity.type
_entity.pdbx_description
1 polymer ?
#
loop_
_entity_poly.entity_id
_entity_poly.type
_entity_poly.pdbx_seq_one_letter_code
_entity_poly.pdbx_strand_id
1 'polypeptide(L)'
;WMDGSRLDLYADLDLSTEAIKEFAGHADAEGYRRFCNETKQIFSMLKEPFICAPKPSLRSLIQAFGLGPIGAMKTMQPLNTMAKGLERYFKDPRLRQLFGRYATYCGSSPYLAPATLMLIAHVEQDGVWYIKGGMYALVEALVAVAENRGCEFRFSNHVNKIITSNGKATGVLLENGETILADTVIM
;
A
#
# COMPACT_ATOMS: atom_id res chain seq x y z
N TRP A 1 -5.55 -7.25 -22.79
CA TRP A 1 -5.10 -8.65 -22.80
C TRP A 1 -4.52 -9.03 -24.14
N MET A 2 -3.97 -10.26 -24.23
CA MET A 2 -3.32 -10.73 -25.47
C MET A 2 -4.31 -10.91 -26.65
N ASP A 3 -5.59 -11.05 -26.36
CA ASP A 3 -6.70 -11.10 -27.34
C ASP A 3 -7.13 -9.73 -27.87
N GLY A 4 -6.44 -8.67 -27.45
CA GLY A 4 -6.77 -7.27 -27.76
C GLY A 4 -7.89 -6.69 -26.90
N SER A 5 -8.48 -7.44 -25.97
CA SER A 5 -9.52 -6.91 -25.08
C SER A 5 -8.95 -5.87 -24.12
N ARG A 6 -9.75 -4.84 -23.83
CA ARG A 6 -9.39 -3.73 -22.95
C ARG A 6 -10.51 -3.47 -21.95
N LEU A 7 -10.16 -3.16 -20.74
CA LEU A 7 -11.05 -2.69 -19.68
C LEU A 7 -10.43 -1.45 -19.03
N ASP A 8 -11.18 -0.37 -18.99
CA ASP A 8 -10.82 0.83 -18.23
C ASP A 8 -11.58 0.82 -16.90
N LEU A 9 -10.85 1.09 -15.81
CA LEU A 9 -11.43 1.31 -14.49
C LEU A 9 -11.34 2.79 -14.14
N TYR A 10 -12.37 3.28 -13.47
CA TYR A 10 -12.53 4.68 -13.10
C TYR A 10 -12.49 4.81 -11.56
N ALA A 11 -12.19 6.00 -11.06
CA ALA A 11 -12.34 6.31 -9.63
C ALA A 11 -13.83 6.22 -9.21
N ASP A 12 -14.74 6.50 -10.13
CA ASP A 12 -16.17 6.32 -9.93
C ASP A 12 -16.57 4.84 -10.00
N LEU A 13 -17.23 4.37 -8.93
CA LEU A 13 -17.66 2.97 -8.79
C LEU A 13 -18.71 2.58 -9.83
N ASP A 14 -19.62 3.48 -10.16
CA ASP A 14 -20.71 3.19 -11.08
C ASP A 14 -20.20 3.09 -12.52
N LEU A 15 -19.31 3.99 -12.91
CA LEU A 15 -18.65 3.92 -14.23
C LEU A 15 -17.82 2.65 -14.38
N SER A 16 -17.04 2.26 -13.35
CA SER A 16 -16.27 1.01 -13.36
C SER A 16 -17.18 -0.23 -13.40
N THR A 17 -18.31 -0.18 -12.70
CA THR A 17 -19.27 -1.28 -12.70
C THR A 17 -19.91 -1.47 -14.08
N GLU A 18 -20.27 -0.38 -14.77
CA GLU A 18 -20.84 -0.46 -16.10
C GLU A 18 -19.81 -0.95 -17.13
N ALA A 19 -18.54 -0.46 -17.03
CA ALA A 19 -17.45 -0.96 -17.88
C ALA A 19 -17.20 -2.46 -17.68
N ILE A 20 -17.25 -2.96 -16.45
CA ILE A 20 -17.13 -4.39 -16.16
C ILE A 20 -18.34 -5.17 -16.69
N LYS A 21 -19.53 -4.62 -16.61
CA LYS A 21 -20.75 -5.23 -17.14
C LYS A 21 -20.67 -5.42 -18.66
N GLU A 22 -20.20 -4.43 -19.40
CA GLU A 22 -19.95 -4.52 -20.83
C GLU A 22 -18.85 -5.54 -21.16
N PHE A 23 -17.80 -5.59 -20.34
CA PHE A 23 -16.63 -6.44 -20.55
C PHE A 23 -16.86 -7.91 -20.22
N ALA A 24 -17.50 -8.22 -19.08
CA ALA A 24 -17.59 -9.55 -18.49
C ALA A 24 -19.03 -9.97 -18.11
N GLY A 25 -20.00 -9.09 -18.29
CA GLY A 25 -21.40 -9.37 -18.02
C GLY A 25 -21.88 -8.97 -16.62
N HIS A 26 -23.19 -9.04 -16.43
CA HIS A 26 -23.88 -8.55 -15.23
C HIS A 26 -23.41 -9.24 -13.93
N ALA A 27 -23.15 -10.54 -13.99
CA ALA A 27 -22.75 -11.29 -12.78
C ALA A 27 -21.40 -10.82 -12.21
N ASP A 28 -20.43 -10.50 -13.07
CA ASP A 28 -19.13 -9.97 -12.67
C ASP A 28 -19.21 -8.50 -12.24
N ALA A 29 -20.10 -7.70 -12.84
CA ALA A 29 -20.40 -6.33 -12.40
C ALA A 29 -20.96 -6.30 -10.96
N GLU A 30 -21.93 -7.16 -10.65
CA GLU A 30 -22.43 -7.34 -9.29
C GLU A 30 -21.36 -7.88 -8.34
N GLY A 31 -20.50 -8.78 -8.85
CA GLY A 31 -19.32 -9.26 -8.16
C GLY A 31 -18.39 -8.14 -7.78
N TYR A 32 -18.14 -7.19 -8.69
CA TYR A 32 -17.30 -6.03 -8.46
C TYR A 32 -17.83 -5.11 -7.37
N ARG A 33 -19.13 -4.82 -7.35
CA ARG A 33 -19.75 -4.03 -6.26
C ARG A 33 -19.57 -4.69 -4.89
N ARG A 34 -19.81 -6.02 -4.81
CA ARG A 34 -19.56 -6.77 -3.56
C ARG A 34 -18.09 -6.73 -3.17
N PHE A 35 -17.20 -6.93 -4.14
CA PHE A 35 -15.74 -6.85 -3.94
C PHE A 35 -15.32 -5.50 -3.35
N CYS A 36 -15.74 -4.39 -3.94
CA CYS A 36 -15.42 -3.04 -3.46
C CYS A 36 -15.96 -2.78 -2.05
N ASN A 37 -17.20 -3.21 -1.76
CA ASN A 37 -17.78 -3.06 -0.43
C ASN A 37 -17.05 -3.88 0.63
N GLU A 38 -16.74 -5.13 0.34
CA GLU A 38 -16.03 -6.00 1.29
C GLU A 38 -14.57 -5.56 1.51
N THR A 39 -13.87 -5.11 0.47
CA THR A 39 -12.49 -4.59 0.59
C THR A 39 -12.43 -3.31 1.41
N LYS A 40 -13.43 -2.43 1.29
CA LYS A 40 -13.62 -1.26 2.14
C LYS A 40 -13.81 -1.65 3.61
N GLN A 41 -14.63 -2.67 3.88
CA GLN A 41 -14.83 -3.16 5.24
C GLN A 41 -13.53 -3.74 5.83
N ILE A 42 -12.80 -4.56 5.07
CA ILE A 42 -11.51 -5.11 5.50
C ILE A 42 -10.52 -3.98 5.81
N PHE A 43 -10.41 -2.99 4.93
CA PHE A 43 -9.55 -1.82 5.14
C PHE A 43 -9.92 -1.07 6.42
N SER A 44 -11.21 -0.76 6.61
CA SER A 44 -11.69 -0.04 7.79
C SER A 44 -11.41 -0.78 9.10
N MET A 45 -11.53 -2.11 9.10
CA MET A 45 -11.21 -2.94 10.26
C MET A 45 -9.72 -2.98 10.58
N LEU A 46 -8.86 -2.95 9.56
CA LEU A 46 -7.41 -3.07 9.72
C LEU A 46 -6.68 -1.72 9.84
N LYS A 47 -7.34 -0.62 9.49
CA LYS A 47 -6.73 0.71 9.42
C LYS A 47 -6.03 1.07 10.72
N GLU A 48 -6.78 1.21 11.81
CA GLU A 48 -6.23 1.66 13.08
C GLU A 48 -5.36 0.61 13.78
N PRO A 49 -5.80 -0.67 13.92
CA PRO A 49 -5.06 -1.63 14.73
C PRO A 49 -3.83 -2.21 14.05
N PHE A 50 -3.71 -2.05 12.73
CA PHE A 50 -2.62 -2.66 11.96
C PHE A 50 -1.90 -1.68 11.04
N ILE A 51 -2.63 -0.97 10.16
CA ILE A 51 -2.00 -0.11 9.13
C ILE A 51 -1.39 1.14 9.76
N CYS A 52 -2.11 1.79 10.66
CA CYS A 52 -1.67 3.02 11.34
C CYS A 52 -0.91 2.75 12.64
N ALA A 53 -0.88 1.51 13.12
CA ALA A 53 -0.24 1.17 14.38
C ALA A 53 1.29 1.22 14.27
N PRO A 54 2.01 1.89 15.21
CA PRO A 54 3.46 1.94 15.20
C PRO A 54 4.13 0.57 15.34
N LYS A 55 3.47 -0.35 16.06
CA LYS A 55 3.88 -1.74 16.24
C LYS A 55 2.65 -2.65 16.16
N PRO A 56 2.23 -3.03 14.95
CA PRO A 56 1.11 -3.95 14.81
C PRO A 56 1.44 -5.29 15.46
N SER A 57 0.50 -5.84 16.22
CA SER A 57 0.64 -7.12 16.90
C SER A 57 -0.61 -7.97 16.74
N LEU A 58 -0.45 -9.29 16.86
CA LEU A 58 -1.58 -10.20 16.83
C LEU A 58 -2.60 -9.87 17.95
N ARG A 59 -2.10 -9.42 19.11
CA ARG A 59 -2.93 -9.01 20.24
C ARG A 59 -3.78 -7.76 19.91
N SER A 60 -3.20 -6.75 19.25
CA SER A 60 -3.95 -5.55 18.83
C SER A 60 -5.02 -5.89 17.80
N LEU A 61 -4.76 -6.83 16.91
CA LEU A 61 -5.75 -7.34 15.96
C LEU A 61 -6.91 -8.05 16.69
N ILE A 62 -6.62 -8.97 17.61
CA ILE A 62 -7.64 -9.68 18.39
C ILE A 62 -8.48 -8.70 19.21
N GLN A 63 -7.87 -7.69 19.81
CA GLN A 63 -8.59 -6.66 20.58
C GLN A 63 -9.49 -5.80 19.68
N ALA A 64 -9.02 -5.43 18.48
CA ALA A 64 -9.80 -4.64 17.53
C ALA A 64 -11.02 -5.41 16.99
N PHE A 65 -10.89 -6.71 16.80
CA PHE A 65 -12.00 -7.55 16.33
C PHE A 65 -13.01 -7.90 17.43
N GLY A 66 -12.66 -7.66 18.71
CA GLY A 66 -13.49 -8.01 19.87
C GLY A 66 -13.76 -9.52 19.97
N LEU A 67 -14.62 -9.91 20.92
CA LEU A 67 -15.08 -11.29 21.07
C LEU A 67 -16.25 -11.66 20.11
N GLY A 68 -16.55 -10.81 19.12
CA GLY A 68 -17.61 -11.01 18.13
C GLY A 68 -17.14 -11.19 16.68
N PRO A 69 -16.15 -12.05 16.37
CA PRO A 69 -15.41 -11.99 15.10
C PRO A 69 -15.78 -13.05 14.08
N ILE A 70 -16.81 -13.85 14.26
CA ILE A 70 -17.17 -14.88 13.25
C ILE A 70 -17.49 -14.22 11.91
N GLY A 71 -18.15 -13.05 11.93
CA GLY A 71 -18.42 -12.24 10.73
C GLY A 71 -17.15 -11.64 10.13
N ALA A 72 -16.29 -11.02 10.95
CA ALA A 72 -15.05 -10.39 10.51
C ALA A 72 -14.05 -11.40 9.93
N MET A 73 -13.86 -12.53 10.58
CA MET A 73 -13.02 -13.63 10.08
C MET A 73 -13.55 -14.21 8.76
N LYS A 74 -14.87 -14.28 8.59
CA LYS A 74 -15.48 -14.74 7.34
C LYS A 74 -15.24 -13.76 6.19
N THR A 75 -15.29 -12.46 6.44
CA THR A 75 -15.05 -11.41 5.45
C THR A 75 -13.55 -11.30 5.12
N MET A 76 -12.68 -11.35 6.11
CA MET A 76 -11.23 -11.23 5.92
C MET A 76 -10.59 -12.44 5.24
N GLN A 77 -11.17 -13.62 5.37
CA GLN A 77 -10.65 -14.88 4.80
C GLN A 77 -9.13 -15.06 5.01
N PRO A 78 -8.60 -14.96 6.24
CA PRO A 78 -7.15 -14.91 6.47
C PRO A 78 -6.43 -16.19 6.07
N LEU A 79 -7.15 -17.29 5.93
CA LEU A 79 -6.62 -18.61 5.54
C LEU A 79 -6.73 -18.90 4.04
N ASN A 80 -7.37 -18.02 3.27
CA ASN A 80 -7.48 -18.17 1.82
C ASN A 80 -6.39 -17.39 1.10
N THR A 81 -5.94 -17.94 -0.03
CA THR A 81 -5.12 -17.16 -0.96
C THR A 81 -5.96 -16.11 -1.67
N MET A 82 -5.33 -15.05 -2.15
CA MET A 82 -6.00 -14.01 -2.93
C MET A 82 -6.70 -14.59 -4.16
N ALA A 83 -6.04 -15.49 -4.89
CA ALA A 83 -6.62 -16.14 -6.07
C ALA A 83 -7.95 -16.83 -5.73
N LYS A 84 -7.98 -17.62 -4.65
CA LYS A 84 -9.19 -18.30 -4.19
C LYS A 84 -10.26 -17.32 -3.67
N GLY A 85 -9.83 -16.22 -3.03
CA GLY A 85 -10.73 -15.16 -2.59
C GLY A 85 -11.43 -14.46 -3.75
N LEU A 86 -10.72 -14.19 -4.84
CA LEU A 86 -11.26 -13.52 -6.03
C LEU A 86 -12.30 -14.36 -6.79
N GLU A 87 -12.24 -15.70 -6.72
CA GLU A 87 -13.24 -16.58 -7.33
C GLU A 87 -14.68 -16.37 -6.80
N ARG A 88 -14.82 -15.80 -5.60
CA ARG A 88 -16.13 -15.48 -5.00
C ARG A 88 -16.82 -14.31 -5.67
N TYR A 89 -16.05 -13.43 -6.30
CA TYR A 89 -16.54 -12.18 -6.90
C TYR A 89 -16.60 -12.27 -8.42
N PHE A 90 -15.60 -12.92 -9.03
CA PHE A 90 -15.39 -12.86 -10.48
C PHE A 90 -15.40 -14.27 -11.10
N LYS A 91 -16.22 -14.43 -12.13
CA LYS A 91 -16.24 -15.62 -12.99
C LYS A 91 -15.24 -15.50 -14.13
N ASP A 92 -15.09 -14.29 -14.69
CA ASP A 92 -14.16 -14.02 -15.77
C ASP A 92 -12.69 -14.11 -15.27
N PRO A 93 -11.85 -14.96 -15.88
CA PRO A 93 -10.46 -15.11 -15.48
C PRO A 93 -9.63 -13.85 -15.67
N ARG A 94 -10.01 -12.98 -16.61
CA ARG A 94 -9.32 -11.71 -16.86
C ARG A 94 -9.49 -10.75 -15.69
N LEU A 95 -10.67 -10.72 -15.08
CA LEU A 95 -10.92 -9.93 -13.86
C LEU A 95 -10.16 -10.50 -12.66
N ARG A 96 -10.11 -11.82 -12.52
CA ARG A 96 -9.29 -12.46 -11.48
C ARG A 96 -7.80 -12.16 -11.64
N GLN A 97 -7.31 -12.13 -12.88
CA GLN A 97 -5.94 -11.72 -13.19
C GLN A 97 -5.72 -10.24 -12.83
N LEU A 98 -6.63 -9.37 -13.25
CA LEU A 98 -6.56 -7.93 -13.03
C LEU A 98 -6.47 -7.60 -11.53
N PHE A 99 -7.38 -8.12 -10.73
CA PHE A 99 -7.40 -7.85 -9.29
C PHE A 99 -6.39 -8.69 -8.50
N GLY A 100 -5.92 -9.80 -9.07
CA GLY A 100 -4.81 -10.59 -8.52
C GLY A 100 -3.48 -9.83 -8.49
N ARG A 101 -3.33 -8.75 -9.30
CA ARG A 101 -2.14 -7.91 -9.30
C ARG A 101 -1.82 -7.27 -7.94
N TYR A 102 -2.81 -7.13 -7.07
CA TYR A 102 -2.58 -6.57 -5.73
C TYR A 102 -1.58 -7.38 -4.89
N ALA A 103 -1.35 -8.65 -5.20
CA ALA A 103 -0.30 -9.44 -4.58
C ALA A 103 1.10 -8.87 -4.81
N THR A 104 1.31 -8.12 -5.90
CA THR A 104 2.62 -7.51 -6.23
C THR A 104 3.05 -6.44 -5.24
N TYR A 105 2.12 -5.83 -4.51
CA TYR A 105 2.45 -4.88 -3.43
C TYR A 105 3.29 -5.49 -2.31
N CYS A 106 3.21 -6.81 -2.14
CA CYS A 106 4.02 -7.58 -1.19
C CYS A 106 5.10 -8.43 -1.89
N GLY A 107 5.39 -8.19 -3.17
CA GLY A 107 6.32 -9.00 -3.94
C GLY A 107 5.91 -10.48 -4.03
N SER A 108 4.61 -10.78 -3.97
CA SER A 108 4.08 -12.14 -3.91
C SER A 108 3.18 -12.47 -5.12
N SER A 109 2.88 -13.75 -5.26
CA SER A 109 1.89 -14.26 -6.21
C SER A 109 0.49 -14.28 -5.58
N PRO A 110 -0.60 -14.05 -6.34
CA PRO A 110 -1.97 -14.17 -5.83
C PRO A 110 -2.29 -15.58 -5.32
N TYR A 111 -1.55 -16.58 -5.73
CA TYR A 111 -1.70 -17.96 -5.26
C TYR A 111 -1.04 -18.21 -3.90
N LEU A 112 -0.19 -17.30 -3.43
CA LEU A 112 0.51 -17.37 -2.15
C LEU A 112 0.09 -16.24 -1.20
N ALA A 113 -0.23 -15.08 -1.73
CA ALA A 113 -0.65 -13.92 -0.96
C ALA A 113 -1.99 -14.16 -0.26
N PRO A 114 -2.17 -13.70 0.99
CA PRO A 114 -3.43 -13.83 1.70
C PRO A 114 -4.53 -12.97 1.06
N ALA A 115 -5.77 -13.45 1.10
CA ALA A 115 -6.93 -12.77 0.55
C ALA A 115 -7.20 -11.39 1.19
N THR A 116 -6.75 -11.16 2.42
CA THR A 116 -6.83 -9.85 3.09
C THR A 116 -6.18 -8.72 2.30
N LEU A 117 -5.17 -9.00 1.47
CA LEU A 117 -4.52 -7.99 0.61
C LEU A 117 -5.45 -7.43 -0.49
N MET A 118 -6.60 -8.01 -0.72
CA MET A 118 -7.63 -7.41 -1.57
C MET A 118 -8.09 -6.04 -1.08
N LEU A 119 -7.84 -5.67 0.20
CA LEU A 119 -8.08 -4.32 0.73
C LEU A 119 -7.40 -3.21 -0.08
N ILE A 120 -6.33 -3.53 -0.83
CA ILE A 120 -5.61 -2.58 -1.68
C ILE A 120 -6.54 -2.02 -2.77
N ALA A 121 -7.55 -2.77 -3.20
CA ALA A 121 -8.59 -2.28 -4.11
C ALA A 121 -9.32 -1.06 -3.55
N HIS A 122 -9.59 -1.03 -2.24
CA HIS A 122 -10.20 0.13 -1.60
C HIS A 122 -9.23 1.31 -1.55
N VAL A 123 -7.94 1.08 -1.30
CA VAL A 123 -6.93 2.16 -1.31
C VAL A 123 -6.85 2.83 -2.69
N GLU A 124 -6.87 2.05 -3.77
CA GLU A 124 -6.94 2.62 -5.13
C GLU A 124 -8.23 3.40 -5.38
N GLN A 125 -9.35 2.93 -4.85
CA GLN A 125 -10.66 3.53 -5.05
C GLN A 125 -10.88 4.80 -4.20
N ASP A 126 -10.23 4.90 -3.03
CA ASP A 126 -10.28 6.07 -2.15
C ASP A 126 -9.52 7.27 -2.75
N GLY A 127 -8.64 7.01 -3.70
CA GLY A 127 -8.00 7.99 -4.57
C GLY A 127 -6.52 7.75 -4.79
N VAL A 128 -6.14 7.79 -6.04
CA VAL A 128 -4.75 7.83 -6.49
C VAL A 128 -4.53 9.17 -7.20
N TRP A 129 -3.54 9.92 -6.74
CA TRP A 129 -3.33 11.29 -7.17
C TRP A 129 -2.02 11.44 -7.94
N TYR A 130 -2.07 12.19 -9.01
CA TYR A 130 -0.90 12.59 -9.75
C TYR A 130 -0.35 13.91 -9.18
N ILE A 131 0.95 13.94 -8.92
CA ILE A 131 1.62 15.18 -8.52
C ILE A 131 1.91 16.00 -9.76
N LYS A 132 1.39 17.23 -9.82
CA LYS A 132 1.67 18.16 -10.91
C LYS A 132 3.20 18.43 -10.96
N GLY A 133 3.80 18.17 -12.11
CA GLY A 133 5.25 18.23 -12.28
C GLY A 133 5.99 16.92 -12.04
N GLY A 134 5.25 15.83 -11.71
CA GLY A 134 5.82 14.50 -11.48
C GLY A 134 6.27 14.26 -10.03
N MET A 135 6.73 13.06 -9.73
CA MET A 135 7.10 12.66 -8.37
C MET A 135 8.26 13.48 -7.80
N TYR A 136 9.17 13.95 -8.65
CA TYR A 136 10.31 14.77 -8.21
C TYR A 136 9.88 16.11 -7.63
N ALA A 137 8.78 16.68 -8.09
CA ALA A 137 8.22 17.92 -7.51
C ALA A 137 7.86 17.77 -6.02
N LEU A 138 7.51 16.55 -5.57
CA LEU A 138 7.32 16.26 -4.15
C LEU A 138 8.64 16.37 -3.37
N VAL A 139 9.73 15.85 -3.96
CA VAL A 139 11.06 15.93 -3.35
C VAL A 139 11.49 17.40 -3.22
N GLU A 140 11.32 18.19 -4.27
CA GLU A 140 11.63 19.63 -4.27
C GLU A 140 10.82 20.38 -3.21
N ALA A 141 9.53 20.07 -3.08
CA ALA A 141 8.68 20.68 -2.05
C ALA A 141 9.14 20.31 -0.63
N LEU A 142 9.56 19.07 -0.40
CA LEU A 142 10.09 18.61 0.90
C LEU A 142 11.43 19.30 1.21
N VAL A 143 12.32 19.43 0.23
CA VAL A 143 13.58 20.16 0.37
C VAL A 143 13.30 21.60 0.76
N ALA A 144 12.42 22.30 0.03
CA ALA A 144 12.07 23.69 0.33
C ALA A 144 11.51 23.87 1.76
N VAL A 145 10.67 22.95 2.22
CA VAL A 145 10.14 22.96 3.60
C VAL A 145 11.25 22.75 4.62
N ALA A 146 12.19 21.85 4.34
CA ALA A 146 13.32 21.58 5.24
C ALA A 146 14.27 22.78 5.33
N GLU A 147 14.62 23.39 4.20
CA GLU A 147 15.46 24.59 4.14
C GLU A 147 14.81 25.76 4.90
N ASN A 148 13.51 26.00 4.72
CA ASN A 148 12.76 27.01 5.47
C ASN A 148 12.75 26.76 6.99
N ARG A 149 13.08 25.54 7.43
CA ARG A 149 13.24 25.16 8.84
C ARG A 149 14.69 25.11 9.30
N GLY A 150 15.63 25.60 8.49
CA GLY A 150 17.04 25.68 8.82
C GLY A 150 17.85 24.41 8.55
N CYS A 151 17.30 23.45 7.79
CA CYS A 151 18.09 22.31 7.35
C CYS A 151 19.06 22.71 6.24
N GLU A 152 20.28 22.21 6.30
CA GLU A 152 21.29 22.37 5.25
C GLU A 152 21.43 21.07 4.47
N PHE A 153 21.40 21.17 3.13
CA PHE A 153 21.66 20.05 2.22
C PHE A 153 23.08 20.16 1.67
N ARG A 154 23.88 19.13 1.89
CA ARG A 154 25.25 19.05 1.37
C ARG A 154 25.36 17.90 0.39
N PHE A 155 25.06 18.16 -0.87
CA PHE A 155 25.17 17.18 -1.95
C PHE A 155 26.62 16.91 -2.33
N SER A 156 26.88 15.74 -2.94
CA SER A 156 28.21 15.30 -3.35
C SER A 156 29.23 15.22 -2.20
N ASN A 157 28.75 15.04 -0.97
CA ASN A 157 29.57 14.84 0.22
C ASN A 157 29.37 13.41 0.74
N HIS A 158 30.21 12.50 0.26
CA HIS A 158 30.14 11.09 0.68
C HIS A 158 30.61 10.96 2.14
N VAL A 159 29.78 10.32 2.96
CA VAL A 159 30.13 9.99 4.36
C VAL A 159 30.95 8.71 4.36
N ASN A 160 32.22 8.81 4.73
CA ASN A 160 33.13 7.69 4.80
C ASN A 160 32.95 6.88 6.11
N LYS A 161 32.71 7.57 7.23
CA LYS A 161 32.65 6.93 8.55
C LYS A 161 31.78 7.73 9.51
N ILE A 162 31.05 7.00 10.38
CA ILE A 162 30.43 7.58 11.58
C ILE A 162 31.48 7.62 12.69
N ILE A 163 31.66 8.78 13.29
CA ILE A 163 32.55 8.98 14.42
C ILE A 163 31.80 8.62 15.69
N THR A 164 32.42 7.77 16.50
CA THR A 164 31.83 7.34 17.79
C THR A 164 32.80 7.64 18.94
N SER A 165 32.23 8.07 20.07
CA SER A 165 32.95 8.24 21.32
C SER A 165 32.10 7.67 22.47
N ASN A 166 32.69 6.85 23.31
CA ASN A 166 32.02 6.20 24.46
C ASN A 166 30.70 5.47 24.04
N GLY A 167 30.70 4.82 22.87
CA GLY A 167 29.55 4.06 22.37
C GLY A 167 28.40 4.92 21.80
N LYS A 168 28.60 6.23 21.63
CA LYS A 168 27.63 7.15 21.01
C LYS A 168 28.19 7.72 19.72
N ALA A 169 27.33 7.90 18.70
CA ALA A 169 27.69 8.65 17.52
C ALA A 169 27.84 10.14 17.88
N THR A 170 28.94 10.77 17.44
CA THR A 170 29.28 12.17 17.73
C THR A 170 29.47 12.99 16.48
N GLY A 171 29.34 12.38 15.31
CA GLY A 171 29.48 13.05 14.02
C GLY A 171 29.78 12.09 12.89
N VAL A 172 30.16 12.67 11.76
CA VAL A 172 30.54 11.92 10.55
C VAL A 172 31.86 12.46 9.99
N LEU A 173 32.64 11.58 9.36
CA LEU A 173 33.81 11.92 8.57
C LEU A 173 33.45 11.79 7.10
N LEU A 174 33.64 12.86 6.35
CA LEU A 174 33.45 12.89 4.91
C LEU A 174 34.68 12.31 4.17
N GLU A 175 34.49 11.93 2.93
CA GLU A 175 35.57 11.39 2.07
C GLU A 175 36.67 12.43 1.83
N ASN A 176 36.35 13.72 1.78
CA ASN A 176 37.30 14.82 1.67
C ASN A 176 38.11 15.08 2.95
N GLY A 177 37.91 14.33 4.03
CA GLY A 177 38.57 14.46 5.31
C GLY A 177 37.88 15.45 6.29
N GLU A 178 36.83 16.14 5.89
CA GLU A 178 36.07 17.05 6.76
C GLU A 178 35.30 16.22 7.81
N THR A 179 35.31 16.72 9.05
CA THR A 179 34.52 16.16 10.15
C THR A 179 33.34 17.07 10.44
N ILE A 180 32.14 16.50 10.45
CA ILE A 180 30.93 17.20 10.87
C ILE A 180 30.47 16.60 12.19
N LEU A 181 30.45 17.43 13.24
CA LEU A 181 29.96 17.02 14.56
C LEU A 181 28.42 17.08 14.60
N ALA A 182 27.81 16.15 15.31
CA ALA A 182 26.36 16.08 15.50
C ALA A 182 26.02 15.37 16.82
N ASP A 183 24.94 15.82 17.45
CA ASP A 183 24.42 15.18 18.67
C ASP A 183 23.72 13.84 18.37
N THR A 184 23.22 13.68 17.14
CA THR A 184 22.53 12.48 16.65
C THR A 184 22.88 12.24 15.19
N VAL A 185 23.16 11.01 14.82
CA VAL A 185 23.36 10.57 13.44
C VAL A 185 22.27 9.56 13.11
N ILE A 186 21.53 9.80 12.01
CA ILE A 186 20.47 8.93 11.48
C ILE A 186 20.98 8.33 10.17
N MET A 187 20.84 6.99 10.03
CA MET A 187 21.23 6.24 8.83
C MET A 187 20.00 5.65 8.15
#